data_7738b4f9ef4c0d4328b8fe37703c2643
#
_entry.id   7738b4f9ef4c0d4328b8fe37703c2643
#
_cell.length_a   1.000
_cell.length_b   1.000
_cell.length_c   1.000
_cell.angle_alpha   90.00
_cell.angle_beta   90.00
_cell.angle_gamma   90.00
#
_symmetry.space_group_name_H-M   'P 1'
#
loop_
_entity.id
_entity.type
_entity.pdbx_description
1 polymer ?
#
loop_
_entity_poly.entity_id
_entity_poly.type
_entity_poly.pdbx_seq_one_letter_code
_entity_poly.pdbx_strand_id
1 'polypeptide(L)'
;LQLAAQVVESSRDAITITDARGAIITVNEAFTTITGYPAAEVVGKNPKILQSGRHDAEYYRVMWASIQEHGHWQGEIWNKRKNGEIYPEWLKITAVKNRSQDTTNYIAVFSDITGDIRAAEHIQRLAYYDTLTDLPNRALLSDRLDLAIAHAKRSGYKCAVLFLDMDRFKNINDALGHSIGDQLLKSVATRLKECVREVD
;
A
#
# COMPACT_ATOMS: atom_id res chain seq x y z
N LEU A 1 -29.29 15.62 17.16
CA LEU A 1 -27.88 15.96 17.40
C LEU A 1 -27.09 14.81 18.01
N GLN A 2 -27.61 14.10 19.04
CA GLN A 2 -26.91 12.97 19.68
C GLN A 2 -26.65 11.79 18.73
N LEU A 3 -27.61 11.40 17.89
CA LEU A 3 -27.46 10.29 16.95
C LEU A 3 -26.35 10.58 15.91
N ALA A 4 -26.29 11.81 15.37
CA ALA A 4 -25.25 12.18 14.41
C ALA A 4 -23.84 12.14 15.04
N ALA A 5 -23.70 12.58 16.29
CA ALA A 5 -22.44 12.48 17.02
C ALA A 5 -22.04 11.02 17.26
N GLN A 6 -22.99 10.14 17.62
CA GLN A 6 -22.73 8.71 17.79
C GLN A 6 -22.29 8.03 16.46
N VAL A 7 -22.91 8.39 15.33
CA VAL A 7 -22.52 7.85 14.01
C VAL A 7 -21.08 8.21 13.68
N VAL A 8 -20.67 9.46 13.91
CA VAL A 8 -19.31 9.92 13.70
C VAL A 8 -18.34 9.17 14.61
N GLU A 9 -18.69 9.04 15.90
CA GLU A 9 -17.82 8.41 16.90
C GLU A 9 -17.68 6.90 16.68
N SER A 10 -18.74 6.22 16.22
CA SER A 10 -18.74 4.78 15.97
C SER A 10 -18.18 4.37 14.59
N SER A 11 -17.78 5.34 13.74
CA SER A 11 -17.17 5.07 12.44
C SER A 11 -15.83 4.37 12.62
N ARG A 12 -15.55 3.37 11.75
CA ARG A 12 -14.22 2.75 11.63
C ARG A 12 -13.22 3.62 10.88
N ASP A 13 -13.74 4.51 10.03
CA ASP A 13 -12.90 5.49 9.34
C ASP A 13 -12.61 6.66 10.27
N ALA A 14 -11.41 7.17 10.21
CA ALA A 14 -11.03 8.39 10.89
C ALA A 14 -11.77 9.59 10.31
N ILE A 15 -12.37 10.40 11.17
CA ILE A 15 -13.07 11.62 10.78
C ILE A 15 -12.43 12.80 11.48
N THR A 16 -12.12 13.82 10.70
CA THR A 16 -11.59 15.09 11.18
C THR A 16 -12.42 16.24 10.64
N ILE A 17 -12.84 17.14 11.49
CA ILE A 17 -13.53 18.38 11.10
C ILE A 17 -12.63 19.55 11.45
N THR A 18 -12.41 20.44 10.48
CA THR A 18 -11.65 21.68 10.68
C THR A 18 -12.53 22.91 10.43
N ASP A 19 -12.08 24.06 10.89
CA ASP A 19 -12.61 25.34 10.46
C ASP A 19 -12.13 25.69 9.04
N ALA A 20 -12.59 26.83 8.52
CA ALA A 20 -12.21 27.34 7.21
C ALA A 20 -10.71 27.67 7.06
N ARG A 21 -9.97 27.82 8.17
CA ARG A 21 -8.53 28.09 8.20
C ARG A 21 -7.71 26.79 8.30
N GLY A 22 -8.39 25.64 8.41
CA GLY A 22 -7.77 24.32 8.55
C GLY A 22 -7.35 23.98 9.98
N ALA A 23 -7.84 24.69 11.00
CA ALA A 23 -7.63 24.29 12.40
C ALA A 23 -8.63 23.20 12.78
N ILE A 24 -8.15 22.08 13.33
CA ILE A 24 -8.96 20.95 13.77
C ILE A 24 -9.92 21.37 14.89
N ILE A 25 -11.21 21.18 14.67
CA ILE A 25 -12.28 21.42 15.65
C ILE A 25 -12.53 20.15 16.47
N THR A 26 -12.62 19.00 15.78
CA THR A 26 -12.90 17.70 16.40
C THR A 26 -12.37 16.56 15.55
N VAL A 27 -12.12 15.44 16.20
CA VAL A 27 -11.77 14.15 15.61
C VAL A 27 -12.54 13.05 16.33
N ASN A 28 -12.79 11.91 15.66
CA ASN A 28 -13.41 10.75 16.28
C ASN A 28 -12.37 9.78 16.88
N GLU A 29 -12.84 8.71 17.53
CA GLU A 29 -11.99 7.67 18.16
C GLU A 29 -11.09 6.97 17.12
N ALA A 30 -11.60 6.69 15.92
CA ALA A 30 -10.83 6.05 14.85
C ALA A 30 -9.62 6.91 14.41
N PHE A 31 -9.76 8.23 14.40
CA PHE A 31 -8.62 9.13 14.16
C PHE A 31 -7.49 8.89 15.17
N THR A 32 -7.83 8.82 16.45
CA THR A 32 -6.84 8.58 17.51
C THR A 32 -6.20 7.19 17.36
N THR A 33 -6.99 6.17 17.06
CA THR A 33 -6.53 4.80 16.87
C THR A 33 -5.57 4.68 15.68
N ILE A 34 -5.91 5.29 14.55
CA ILE A 34 -5.11 5.21 13.32
C ILE A 34 -3.85 6.06 13.43
N THR A 35 -3.96 7.30 13.89
CA THR A 35 -2.83 8.24 13.88
C THR A 35 -1.94 8.18 15.12
N GLY A 36 -2.46 7.64 16.22
CA GLY A 36 -1.80 7.66 17.53
C GLY A 36 -1.82 9.03 18.24
N TYR A 37 -2.49 10.03 17.66
CA TYR A 37 -2.64 11.35 18.29
C TYR A 37 -3.96 11.45 19.05
N PRO A 38 -3.93 11.71 20.37
CA PRO A 38 -5.15 12.00 21.13
C PRO A 38 -5.83 13.28 20.64
N ALA A 39 -7.16 13.36 20.72
CA ALA A 39 -7.93 14.54 20.32
C ALA A 39 -7.43 15.82 21.00
N ALA A 40 -7.11 15.77 22.32
CA ALA A 40 -6.61 16.92 23.06
C ALA A 40 -5.29 17.51 22.54
N GLU A 41 -4.49 16.71 21.84
CA GLU A 41 -3.22 17.17 21.27
C GLU A 41 -3.38 17.80 19.88
N VAL A 42 -4.45 17.50 19.16
CA VAL A 42 -4.62 17.92 17.76
C VAL A 42 -5.65 19.01 17.57
N VAL A 43 -6.63 19.15 18.45
CA VAL A 43 -7.61 20.23 18.41
C VAL A 43 -6.89 21.59 18.41
N GLY A 44 -7.30 22.48 17.50
CA GLY A 44 -6.65 23.77 17.25
C GLY A 44 -5.41 23.71 16.36
N LYS A 45 -4.85 22.53 16.07
CA LYS A 45 -3.71 22.38 15.15
C LYS A 45 -4.16 22.15 13.71
N ASN A 46 -3.24 22.35 12.77
CA ASN A 46 -3.49 22.03 11.37
C ASN A 46 -3.15 20.55 11.09
N PRO A 47 -3.96 19.80 10.28
CA PRO A 47 -3.69 18.41 9.90
C PRO A 47 -2.32 18.16 9.25
N LYS A 48 -1.58 19.20 8.85
CA LYS A 48 -0.18 19.09 8.38
C LYS A 48 0.75 18.36 9.34
N ILE A 49 0.38 18.24 10.61
CA ILE A 49 1.14 17.44 11.61
C ILE A 49 1.24 15.96 11.20
N LEU A 50 0.32 15.48 10.36
CA LEU A 50 0.32 14.10 9.84
C LEU A 50 1.19 13.93 8.59
N GLN A 51 1.72 15.00 7.99
CA GLN A 51 2.48 14.90 6.75
C GLN A 51 3.75 14.05 6.94
N SER A 52 3.93 13.05 6.05
CA SER A 52 5.11 12.17 6.05
C SER A 52 6.33 12.77 5.38
N GLY A 53 6.14 13.78 4.52
CA GLY A 53 7.18 14.34 3.65
C GLY A 53 7.39 13.56 2.34
N ARG A 54 6.60 12.50 2.07
CA ARG A 54 6.69 11.73 0.80
C ARG A 54 6.11 12.47 -0.40
N HIS A 55 5.09 13.30 -0.17
CA HIS A 55 4.49 14.12 -1.22
C HIS A 55 5.14 15.49 -1.27
N ASP A 56 5.34 16.00 -2.45
CA ASP A 56 5.89 17.32 -2.70
C ASP A 56 4.82 18.44 -2.57
N ALA A 57 5.25 19.68 -2.69
CA ALA A 57 4.35 20.83 -2.61
C ALA A 57 3.33 20.87 -3.77
N GLU A 58 3.70 20.31 -4.92
CA GLU A 58 2.83 20.27 -6.10
C GLU A 58 1.65 19.34 -5.87
N TYR A 59 1.86 18.18 -5.26
CA TYR A 59 0.79 17.26 -4.89
C TYR A 59 -0.28 17.96 -4.04
N TYR A 60 0.16 18.66 -2.97
CA TYR A 60 -0.77 19.39 -2.10
C TYR A 60 -1.44 20.57 -2.80
N ARG A 61 -0.75 21.24 -3.73
CA ARG A 61 -1.32 22.32 -4.53
C ARG A 61 -2.48 21.81 -5.39
N VAL A 62 -2.29 20.69 -6.08
CA VAL A 62 -3.32 20.06 -6.93
C VAL A 62 -4.50 19.60 -6.07
N MET A 63 -4.24 18.97 -4.94
CA MET A 63 -5.27 18.58 -3.98
C MET A 63 -6.14 19.77 -3.56
N TRP A 64 -5.53 20.86 -3.12
CA TRP A 64 -6.25 22.05 -2.66
C TRP A 64 -6.97 22.78 -3.80
N ALA A 65 -6.40 22.82 -5.01
CA ALA A 65 -7.08 23.38 -6.19
C ALA A 65 -8.38 22.61 -6.48
N SER A 66 -8.36 21.28 -6.44
CA SER A 66 -9.55 20.45 -6.62
C SER A 66 -10.62 20.74 -5.55
N ILE A 67 -10.23 20.88 -4.27
CA ILE A 67 -11.17 21.21 -3.19
C ILE A 67 -11.80 22.59 -3.40
N GLN A 68 -11.03 23.57 -3.85
CA GLN A 68 -11.53 24.93 -4.11
C GLN A 68 -12.49 24.96 -5.29
N GLU A 69 -12.17 24.27 -6.38
CA GLU A 69 -12.95 24.27 -7.62
C GLU A 69 -14.21 23.39 -7.50
N HIS A 70 -14.04 22.15 -7.03
CA HIS A 70 -15.11 21.14 -7.03
C HIS A 70 -15.78 20.94 -5.65
N GLY A 71 -15.23 21.54 -4.59
CA GLY A 71 -15.72 21.36 -3.22
C GLY A 71 -15.26 20.08 -2.55
N HIS A 72 -14.51 19.22 -3.22
CA HIS A 72 -14.00 17.95 -2.68
C HIS A 72 -12.73 17.46 -3.38
N TRP A 73 -12.04 16.55 -2.72
CA TRP A 73 -10.93 15.77 -3.25
C TRP A 73 -10.91 14.38 -2.61
N GLN A 74 -10.42 13.38 -3.32
CA GLN A 74 -10.14 12.07 -2.77
C GLN A 74 -8.94 11.43 -3.44
N GLY A 75 -8.19 10.63 -2.69
CA GLY A 75 -7.02 9.93 -3.20
C GLY A 75 -6.21 9.26 -2.12
N GLU A 76 -5.19 8.52 -2.56
CA GLU A 76 -4.20 7.94 -1.67
C GLU A 76 -3.21 9.03 -1.22
N ILE A 77 -2.90 9.06 0.07
CA ILE A 77 -1.90 9.94 0.64
C ILE A 77 -1.06 9.17 1.67
N TRP A 78 0.23 9.50 1.75
CA TRP A 78 1.14 8.92 2.72
C TRP A 78 1.33 9.88 3.89
N ASN A 79 0.82 9.48 5.04
CA ASN A 79 0.93 10.23 6.28
C ASN A 79 1.85 9.55 7.29
N LYS A 80 2.07 10.21 8.43
CA LYS A 80 2.94 9.75 9.50
C LYS A 80 2.19 9.76 10.83
N ARG A 81 2.18 8.61 11.51
CA ARG A 81 1.64 8.47 12.86
C ARG A 81 2.51 9.19 13.89
N LYS A 82 1.98 9.37 15.09
CA LYS A 82 2.71 9.98 16.22
C LYS A 82 4.00 9.23 16.57
N ASN A 83 4.06 7.91 16.40
CA ASN A 83 5.24 7.09 16.64
C ASN A 83 6.30 7.18 15.53
N GLY A 84 6.04 7.95 14.45
CA GLY A 84 6.95 8.12 13.32
C GLY A 84 6.73 7.14 12.16
N GLU A 85 5.85 6.14 12.30
CA GLU A 85 5.52 5.20 11.23
C GLU A 85 4.84 5.93 10.07
N ILE A 86 5.33 5.71 8.85
CA ILE A 86 4.72 6.23 7.62
C ILE A 86 3.76 5.16 7.10
N TYR A 87 2.52 5.56 6.81
CA TYR A 87 1.47 4.68 6.35
C TYR A 87 0.66 5.31 5.21
N PRO A 88 0.13 4.51 4.28
CA PRO A 88 -0.80 4.98 3.25
C PRO A 88 -2.22 5.04 3.82
N GLU A 89 -2.94 6.07 3.45
CA GLU A 89 -4.36 6.17 3.72
C GLU A 89 -5.14 6.59 2.47
N TRP A 90 -6.38 6.13 2.37
CA TRP A 90 -7.33 6.66 1.41
C TRP A 90 -8.07 7.80 2.07
N LEU A 91 -7.83 9.01 1.59
CA LEU A 91 -8.35 10.25 2.16
C LEU A 91 -9.41 10.85 1.24
N LYS A 92 -10.52 11.28 1.83
CA LYS A 92 -11.53 12.12 1.19
C LYS A 92 -11.71 13.40 1.98
N ILE A 93 -11.62 14.55 1.32
CA ILE A 93 -11.85 15.86 1.92
C ILE A 93 -13.05 16.52 1.22
N THR A 94 -13.97 17.06 2.00
CA THR A 94 -15.15 17.78 1.49
C THR A 94 -15.23 19.15 2.17
N ALA A 95 -15.38 20.20 1.37
CA ALA A 95 -15.63 21.56 1.84
C ALA A 95 -17.11 21.73 2.16
N VAL A 96 -17.43 22.16 3.36
CA VAL A 96 -18.79 22.52 3.78
C VAL A 96 -18.96 24.02 3.56
N LYS A 97 -19.99 24.40 2.80
CA LYS A 97 -20.27 25.79 2.45
C LYS A 97 -21.55 26.28 3.12
N ASN A 98 -21.58 27.57 3.45
CA ASN A 98 -22.77 28.25 3.94
C ASN A 98 -23.73 28.62 2.78
N ARG A 99 -24.84 29.28 3.10
CA ARG A 99 -25.81 29.75 2.09
C ARG A 99 -25.23 30.79 1.11
N SER A 100 -24.15 31.48 1.51
CA SER A 100 -23.42 32.46 0.69
C SER A 100 -22.31 31.82 -0.16
N GLN A 101 -22.22 30.49 -0.18
CA GLN A 101 -21.17 29.71 -0.87
C GLN A 101 -19.76 29.87 -0.27
N ASP A 102 -19.61 30.48 0.91
CA ASP A 102 -18.32 30.54 1.60
C ASP A 102 -18.05 29.23 2.32
N THR A 103 -16.84 28.73 2.22
CA THR A 103 -16.41 27.52 2.96
C THR A 103 -16.33 27.84 4.45
N THR A 104 -17.09 27.10 5.26
CA THR A 104 -17.08 27.23 6.72
C THR A 104 -16.23 26.18 7.39
N ASN A 105 -16.19 24.99 6.84
CA ASN A 105 -15.50 23.83 7.42
C ASN A 105 -14.94 22.95 6.31
N TYR A 106 -13.97 22.10 6.68
CA TYR A 106 -13.60 20.92 5.89
C TYR A 106 -13.86 19.67 6.73
N ILE A 107 -14.42 18.65 6.09
CA ILE A 107 -14.60 17.33 6.67
C ILE A 107 -13.64 16.40 5.93
N ALA A 108 -12.70 15.81 6.64
CA ALA A 108 -11.81 14.79 6.14
C ALA A 108 -12.22 13.43 6.72
N VAL A 109 -12.35 12.43 5.85
CA VAL A 109 -12.61 11.03 6.21
C VAL A 109 -11.49 10.21 5.60
N PHE A 110 -10.85 9.37 6.40
CA PHE A 110 -9.77 8.53 5.88
C PHE A 110 -9.71 7.16 6.56
N SER A 111 -9.23 6.19 5.81
CA SER A 111 -8.94 4.82 6.27
C SER A 111 -7.48 4.45 6.01
N ASP A 112 -6.89 3.73 6.96
CA ASP A 112 -5.57 3.12 6.79
C ASP A 112 -5.68 1.94 5.83
N ILE A 113 -5.03 2.04 4.67
CA ILE A 113 -5.03 1.01 3.62
C ILE A 113 -3.78 0.13 3.64
N THR A 114 -2.96 0.20 4.70
CA THR A 114 -1.75 -0.62 4.84
C THR A 114 -2.06 -2.11 4.75
N GLY A 115 -3.15 -2.54 5.41
CA GLY A 115 -3.61 -3.92 5.38
C GLY A 115 -4.02 -4.38 3.98
N ASP A 116 -4.76 -3.54 3.27
CA ASP A 116 -5.27 -3.83 1.92
C ASP A 116 -4.12 -3.94 0.91
N ILE A 117 -3.14 -3.02 0.98
CA ILE A 117 -1.96 -3.06 0.12
C ILE A 117 -1.15 -4.32 0.40
N ARG A 118 -0.86 -4.65 1.68
CA ARG A 118 -0.12 -5.86 2.04
C ARG A 118 -0.85 -7.13 1.61
N ALA A 119 -2.18 -7.17 1.73
CA ALA A 119 -2.98 -8.30 1.29
C ALA A 119 -2.91 -8.45 -0.25
N ALA A 120 -3.02 -7.36 -1.00
CA ALA A 120 -2.90 -7.37 -2.46
C ALA A 120 -1.50 -7.83 -2.92
N GLU A 121 -0.43 -7.32 -2.30
CA GLU A 121 0.95 -7.75 -2.56
C GLU A 121 1.15 -9.24 -2.24
N HIS A 122 0.58 -9.72 -1.13
CA HIS A 122 0.66 -11.13 -0.75
C HIS A 122 -0.07 -12.03 -1.76
N ILE A 123 -1.27 -11.66 -2.18
CA ILE A 123 -2.03 -12.39 -3.21
C ILE A 123 -1.24 -12.42 -4.52
N GLN A 124 -0.68 -11.29 -4.94
CA GLN A 124 0.14 -11.23 -6.14
C GLN A 124 1.37 -12.14 -6.03
N ARG A 125 2.03 -12.14 -4.86
CA ARG A 125 3.19 -13.02 -4.61
C ARG A 125 2.81 -14.50 -4.69
N LEU A 126 1.68 -14.91 -4.10
CA LEU A 126 1.17 -16.29 -4.20
C LEU A 126 0.82 -16.69 -5.64
N ALA A 127 0.32 -15.75 -6.44
CA ALA A 127 -0.03 -16.01 -7.84
C ALA A 127 1.19 -16.23 -8.75
N TYR A 128 2.34 -15.60 -8.43
CA TYR A 128 3.49 -15.54 -9.33
C TYR A 128 4.79 -16.15 -8.78
N TYR A 129 4.85 -16.50 -7.50
CA TYR A 129 6.05 -17.02 -6.85
C TYR A 129 5.77 -18.32 -6.11
N ASP A 130 6.75 -19.20 -6.06
CA ASP A 130 6.74 -20.41 -5.24
C ASP A 130 6.95 -20.07 -3.76
N THR A 131 6.06 -20.57 -2.89
CA THR A 131 6.04 -20.20 -1.47
C THR A 131 7.21 -20.72 -0.67
N LEU A 132 7.87 -21.79 -1.13
CA LEU A 132 9.01 -22.39 -0.44
C LEU A 132 10.33 -21.71 -0.79
N THR A 133 10.56 -21.49 -2.08
CA THR A 133 11.84 -21.06 -2.64
C THR A 133 11.90 -19.59 -3.00
N ASP A 134 10.74 -18.96 -3.06
CA ASP A 134 10.60 -17.57 -3.54
C ASP A 134 11.19 -17.35 -4.94
N LEU A 135 11.16 -18.40 -5.76
CA LEU A 135 11.42 -18.31 -7.20
C LEU A 135 10.12 -18.01 -7.96
N PRO A 136 10.20 -17.39 -9.14
CA PRO A 136 9.06 -17.32 -10.05
C PRO A 136 8.44 -18.69 -10.26
N ASN A 137 7.11 -18.77 -10.13
CA ASN A 137 6.39 -20.01 -10.39
C ASN A 137 6.13 -20.19 -11.90
N ARG A 138 5.43 -21.29 -12.25
CA ARG A 138 5.11 -21.63 -13.64
C ARG A 138 4.29 -20.54 -14.34
N ALA A 139 3.39 -19.84 -13.64
CA ALA A 139 2.57 -18.79 -14.23
C ALA A 139 3.44 -17.60 -14.67
N LEU A 140 4.32 -17.11 -13.78
CA LEU A 140 5.24 -16.01 -14.11
C LEU A 140 6.24 -16.43 -15.20
N LEU A 141 6.73 -17.67 -15.19
CA LEU A 141 7.61 -18.18 -16.26
C LEU A 141 6.90 -18.12 -17.61
N SER A 142 5.64 -18.55 -17.70
CA SER A 142 4.89 -18.53 -18.95
C SER A 142 4.74 -17.12 -19.49
N ASP A 143 4.33 -16.16 -18.67
CA ASP A 143 4.18 -14.76 -19.06
C ASP A 143 5.50 -14.14 -19.55
N ARG A 144 6.59 -14.42 -18.84
CA ARG A 144 7.94 -13.91 -19.21
C ARG A 144 8.45 -14.55 -20.50
N LEU A 145 8.20 -15.84 -20.69
CA LEU A 145 8.58 -16.55 -21.90
C LEU A 145 7.87 -16.01 -23.14
N ASP A 146 6.56 -15.74 -23.04
CA ASP A 146 5.78 -15.16 -24.14
C ASP A 146 6.34 -13.77 -24.54
N LEU A 147 6.67 -12.93 -23.54
CA LEU A 147 7.30 -11.64 -23.77
C LEU A 147 8.70 -11.78 -24.41
N ALA A 148 9.52 -12.71 -23.92
CA ALA A 148 10.85 -12.96 -24.45
C ALA A 148 10.80 -13.45 -25.92
N ILE A 149 9.87 -14.36 -26.26
CA ILE A 149 9.63 -14.84 -27.63
C ILE A 149 9.19 -13.68 -28.54
N ALA A 150 8.25 -12.84 -28.08
CA ALA A 150 7.79 -11.70 -28.85
C ALA A 150 8.90 -10.68 -29.10
N HIS A 151 9.75 -10.46 -28.10
CA HIS A 151 10.92 -9.57 -28.22
C HIS A 151 11.97 -10.17 -29.19
N ALA A 152 12.29 -11.46 -29.04
CA ALA A 152 13.24 -12.16 -29.91
C ALA A 152 12.82 -12.11 -31.39
N LYS A 153 11.52 -12.32 -31.68
CA LYS A 153 10.98 -12.21 -33.05
C LYS A 153 11.17 -10.82 -33.66
N ARG A 154 11.03 -9.74 -32.86
CA ARG A 154 11.18 -8.36 -33.36
C ARG A 154 12.62 -7.95 -33.54
N SER A 155 13.50 -8.40 -32.64
CA SER A 155 14.92 -7.96 -32.57
C SER A 155 15.87 -8.87 -33.32
N GLY A 156 15.41 -10.02 -33.85
CA GLY A 156 16.27 -11.01 -34.48
C GLY A 156 17.17 -11.81 -33.52
N TYR A 157 16.98 -11.63 -32.19
CA TYR A 157 17.70 -12.41 -31.17
C TYR A 157 17.04 -13.79 -30.95
N LYS A 158 17.77 -14.63 -30.22
CA LYS A 158 17.28 -15.94 -29.78
C LYS A 158 17.12 -15.93 -28.27
N CYS A 159 16.10 -16.62 -27.77
CA CYS A 159 15.99 -16.96 -26.34
C CYS A 159 16.26 -18.47 -26.16
N ALA A 160 16.76 -18.85 -25.00
CA ALA A 160 16.94 -20.23 -24.60
C ALA A 160 16.18 -20.52 -23.31
N VAL A 161 15.61 -21.69 -23.19
CA VAL A 161 14.97 -22.19 -21.96
C VAL A 161 15.79 -23.37 -21.46
N LEU A 162 16.21 -23.32 -20.21
CA LEU A 162 16.93 -24.38 -19.53
C LEU A 162 16.02 -25.08 -18.56
N PHE A 163 15.97 -26.40 -18.63
CA PHE A 163 15.33 -27.25 -17.63
C PHE A 163 16.40 -27.87 -16.74
N LEU A 164 16.26 -27.67 -15.45
CA LEU A 164 17.16 -28.23 -14.44
C LEU A 164 16.35 -29.15 -13.53
N ASP A 165 16.92 -30.31 -13.22
CA ASP A 165 16.34 -31.28 -12.30
C ASP A 165 17.38 -31.70 -11.26
N MET A 166 16.92 -32.04 -10.06
CA MET A 166 17.80 -32.48 -8.96
C MET A 166 17.81 -34.02 -8.88
N ASP A 167 18.95 -34.60 -9.25
CA ASP A 167 19.12 -36.05 -9.16
C ASP A 167 18.90 -36.57 -7.74
N ARG A 168 18.10 -37.62 -7.64
CA ARG A 168 17.84 -38.34 -6.40
C ARG A 168 17.27 -37.51 -5.25
N PHE A 169 16.61 -36.41 -5.50
CA PHE A 169 16.00 -35.54 -4.46
C PHE A 169 15.05 -36.34 -3.55
N LYS A 170 14.30 -37.31 -4.11
CA LYS A 170 13.45 -38.22 -3.34
C LYS A 170 14.24 -38.95 -2.28
N ASN A 171 15.44 -39.46 -2.61
CA ASN A 171 16.28 -40.24 -1.65
C ASN A 171 16.71 -39.33 -0.47
N ILE A 172 16.91 -38.05 -0.70
CA ILE A 172 17.24 -37.10 0.37
C ILE A 172 16.06 -36.94 1.32
N ASN A 173 14.84 -36.74 0.77
CA ASN A 173 13.63 -36.68 1.56
C ASN A 173 13.38 -37.97 2.37
N ASP A 174 13.54 -39.11 1.72
CA ASP A 174 13.30 -40.42 2.37
C ASP A 174 14.34 -40.73 3.48
N ALA A 175 15.58 -40.29 3.31
CA ALA A 175 16.66 -40.55 4.28
C ALA A 175 16.74 -39.49 5.41
N LEU A 176 16.50 -38.23 5.11
CA LEU A 176 16.75 -37.08 6.00
C LEU A 176 15.48 -36.30 6.39
N GLY A 177 14.36 -36.64 5.81
CA GLY A 177 13.08 -36.00 6.05
C GLY A 177 12.83 -34.75 5.17
N HIS A 178 11.55 -34.40 4.99
CA HIS A 178 11.11 -33.31 4.14
C HIS A 178 11.68 -31.96 4.55
N SER A 179 11.91 -31.71 5.86
CA SER A 179 12.46 -30.42 6.31
C SER A 179 13.90 -30.18 5.80
N ILE A 180 14.71 -31.23 5.65
CA ILE A 180 16.05 -31.13 5.05
C ILE A 180 15.92 -30.94 3.53
N GLY A 181 14.99 -31.63 2.88
CA GLY A 181 14.68 -31.40 1.47
C GLY A 181 14.25 -29.95 1.16
N ASP A 182 13.40 -29.37 1.99
CA ASP A 182 12.98 -27.98 1.87
C ASP A 182 14.15 -26.99 2.02
N GLN A 183 15.06 -27.25 2.98
CA GLN A 183 16.28 -26.44 3.15
C GLN A 183 17.21 -26.54 1.94
N LEU A 184 17.34 -27.74 1.38
CA LEU A 184 18.12 -27.95 0.16
C LEU A 184 17.52 -27.17 -1.02
N LEU A 185 16.20 -27.23 -1.23
CA LEU A 185 15.52 -26.47 -2.27
C LEU A 185 15.73 -24.96 -2.12
N LYS A 186 15.63 -24.43 -0.89
CA LYS A 186 15.92 -23.01 -0.60
C LYS A 186 17.38 -22.65 -0.93
N SER A 187 18.32 -23.52 -0.58
CA SER A 187 19.75 -23.31 -0.87
C SER A 187 20.03 -23.30 -2.38
N VAL A 188 19.41 -24.22 -3.12
CA VAL A 188 19.51 -24.28 -4.58
C VAL A 188 18.91 -23.03 -5.21
N ALA A 189 17.73 -22.60 -4.74
CA ALA A 189 17.07 -21.39 -5.22
C ALA A 189 17.96 -20.14 -5.04
N THR A 190 18.59 -19.99 -3.88
CA THR A 190 19.53 -18.89 -3.61
C THR A 190 20.70 -18.91 -4.60
N ARG A 191 21.31 -20.06 -4.81
CA ARG A 191 22.44 -20.20 -5.74
C ARG A 191 22.04 -19.94 -7.20
N LEU A 192 20.86 -20.37 -7.60
CA LEU A 192 20.34 -20.06 -8.95
C LEU A 192 20.17 -18.55 -9.16
N LYS A 193 19.62 -17.84 -8.17
CA LYS A 193 19.50 -16.37 -8.21
C LYS A 193 20.86 -15.67 -8.35
N GLU A 194 21.92 -16.23 -7.75
CA GLU A 194 23.29 -15.69 -7.87
C GLU A 194 23.96 -15.98 -9.22
N CYS A 195 23.50 -17.02 -9.94
CA CYS A 195 24.08 -17.44 -11.21
C CYS A 195 23.47 -16.73 -12.44
N VAL A 196 22.31 -16.09 -12.28
CA VAL A 196 21.59 -15.41 -13.36
C VAL A 196 21.53 -13.90 -13.10
N ARG A 197 21.37 -13.11 -14.15
CA ARG A 197 21.17 -11.66 -14.02
C ARG A 197 19.72 -11.39 -13.71
N GLU A 198 19.42 -10.22 -13.15
CA GLU A 198 18.04 -9.79 -12.80
C GLU A 198 17.07 -9.82 -14.00
N VAL A 199 17.61 -9.75 -15.20
CA VAL A 199 16.84 -9.73 -16.48
C VAL A 199 16.73 -11.10 -17.16
N ASP A 200 17.36 -12.14 -16.60
CA ASP A 200 17.35 -13.52 -17.16
C ASP A 200 16.20 -14.40 -16.53
#